data_2eeae3c5e433bb11145e759d583a1017
#
_entry.id   2eeae3c5e433bb11145e759d583a1017
#
_cell.length_a   1.000
_cell.length_b   1.000
_cell.length_c   1.000
_cell.angle_alpha   90.00
_cell.angle_beta   90.00
_cell.angle_gamma   90.00
#
_symmetry.space_group_name_H-M   'P 1'
#
loop_
_entity.id
_entity.type
_entity.pdbx_description
1 polymer ?
#
loop_
_entity_poly.entity_id
_entity_poly.type
_entity_poly.pdbx_seq_one_letter_code
_entity_poly.pdbx_strand_id
1 'polypeptide(L)'
;MPLYMDEHDIPGVKAADVAGAHEADMKVQGKYGVDYRHYWVDEEKGKVFCLVDAPDRETASRVHREAHGLVAHTLYEVSQGA
;
A
#
# COMPACT_ATOMS: atom_id res chain seq x y z
N MET A 1 4.26 3.55 -15.52
CA MET A 1 3.41 4.34 -14.61
C MET A 1 4.24 4.87 -13.45
N PRO A 2 3.80 5.95 -12.81
CA PRO A 2 4.49 6.42 -11.60
C PRO A 2 4.55 5.36 -10.52
N LEU A 3 5.60 5.42 -9.73
CA LEU A 3 5.84 4.52 -8.62
C LEU A 3 5.68 5.31 -7.32
N TYR A 4 4.93 4.77 -6.39
CA TYR A 4 4.71 5.43 -5.10
C TYR A 4 5.10 4.52 -3.95
N MET A 5 5.66 5.12 -2.90
CA MET A 5 5.85 4.47 -1.62
C MET A 5 4.81 5.06 -0.67
N ASP A 6 3.89 4.24 -0.18
CA ASP A 6 2.94 4.72 0.80
C ASP A 6 3.40 4.37 2.22
N GLU A 7 2.97 5.18 3.15
CA GLU A 7 3.33 5.03 4.56
C GLU A 7 2.05 5.03 5.39
N HIS A 8 1.88 3.99 6.20
CA HIS A 8 0.77 3.86 7.12
C HIS A 8 1.27 3.91 8.55
N ASP A 9 0.52 4.62 9.42
CA ASP A 9 0.71 4.57 10.87
C ASP A 9 -0.40 3.69 11.44
N ILE A 10 -0.05 2.49 11.89
CA ILE A 10 -1.01 1.53 12.42
C ILE A 10 -0.47 0.94 13.73
N PRO A 11 -0.64 1.64 14.87
CA PRO A 11 -0.17 1.14 16.15
C PRO A 11 -0.72 -0.26 16.43
N GLY A 12 0.16 -1.16 16.84
CA GLY A 12 -0.23 -2.54 17.14
C GLY A 12 -0.32 -3.46 15.94
N VAL A 13 0.04 -3.00 14.74
CA VAL A 13 -0.02 -3.80 13.52
C VAL A 13 0.86 -5.05 13.63
N LYS A 14 0.35 -6.15 13.05
CA LYS A 14 1.11 -7.39 12.93
C LYS A 14 1.32 -7.73 11.46
N ALA A 15 2.44 -8.37 11.15
CA ALA A 15 2.76 -8.76 9.79
C ALA A 15 1.64 -9.60 9.16
N ALA A 16 1.00 -10.48 9.93
CA ALA A 16 -0.11 -11.31 9.45
C ALA A 16 -1.30 -10.48 9.00
N ASP A 17 -1.58 -9.36 9.69
CA ASP A 17 -2.69 -8.46 9.32
C ASP A 17 -2.42 -7.80 7.97
N VAL A 18 -1.16 -7.41 7.75
CA VAL A 18 -0.76 -6.76 6.50
C VAL A 18 -0.79 -7.74 5.34
N ALA A 19 -0.39 -8.99 5.57
CA ALA A 19 -0.47 -10.03 4.54
C ALA A 19 -1.90 -10.21 4.06
N GLY A 20 -2.88 -10.22 4.98
CA GLY A 20 -4.29 -10.30 4.63
C GLY A 20 -4.78 -9.08 3.86
N ALA A 21 -4.35 -7.89 4.28
CA ALA A 21 -4.70 -6.65 3.59
C ALA A 21 -4.12 -6.62 2.17
N HIS A 22 -2.89 -7.08 2.00
CA HIS A 22 -2.25 -7.14 0.68
C HIS A 22 -2.99 -8.11 -0.25
N GLU A 23 -3.43 -9.26 0.24
CA GLU A 23 -4.25 -10.19 -0.54
C GLU A 23 -5.55 -9.51 -1.00
N ALA A 24 -6.19 -8.74 -0.13
CA ALA A 24 -7.40 -7.99 -0.48
C ALA A 24 -7.11 -6.96 -1.57
N ASP A 25 -5.98 -6.25 -1.48
CA ASP A 25 -5.55 -5.31 -2.52
C ASP A 25 -5.42 -6.00 -3.87
N MET A 26 -4.80 -7.18 -3.88
CA MET A 26 -4.56 -7.93 -5.12
C MET A 26 -5.85 -8.33 -5.83
N LYS A 27 -6.94 -8.50 -5.10
CA LYS A 27 -8.26 -8.82 -5.67
C LYS A 27 -8.95 -7.62 -6.29
N VAL A 28 -8.60 -6.41 -5.85
CA VAL A 28 -9.26 -5.16 -6.26
C VAL A 28 -8.45 -4.40 -7.32
N GLN A 29 -7.12 -4.44 -7.20
CA GLN A 29 -6.21 -3.57 -7.96
C GLN A 29 -6.34 -3.65 -9.48
N GLY A 30 -6.65 -4.83 -10.01
CA GLY A 30 -6.67 -5.06 -11.46
C GLY A 30 -7.63 -4.14 -12.19
N LYS A 31 -8.81 -3.87 -11.63
CA LYS A 31 -9.81 -3.03 -12.30
C LYS A 31 -9.42 -1.55 -12.33
N TYR A 32 -8.44 -1.15 -11.54
CA TYR A 32 -7.94 0.23 -11.51
C TYR A 32 -6.58 0.40 -12.21
N GLY A 33 -6.02 -0.69 -12.75
CA GLY A 33 -4.70 -0.64 -13.36
C GLY A 33 -3.59 -0.34 -12.35
N VAL A 34 -3.77 -0.78 -11.12
CA VAL A 34 -2.84 -0.56 -10.01
C VAL A 34 -2.15 -1.87 -9.68
N ASP A 35 -0.89 -1.79 -9.27
CA ASP A 35 -0.11 -2.96 -8.88
C ASP A 35 0.63 -2.68 -7.56
N TYR A 36 0.10 -3.19 -6.45
CA TYR A 36 0.78 -3.19 -5.16
C TYR A 36 1.81 -4.31 -5.15
N ARG A 37 3.08 -3.95 -5.31
CA ARG A 37 4.16 -4.90 -5.61
C ARG A 37 4.77 -5.53 -4.39
N HIS A 38 5.09 -4.72 -3.38
CA HIS A 38 5.76 -5.16 -2.17
C HIS A 38 5.28 -4.36 -0.98
N TYR A 39 5.49 -4.90 0.22
CA TYR A 39 5.23 -4.15 1.46
C TYR A 39 6.25 -4.52 2.53
N TRP A 40 6.40 -3.64 3.51
CA TRP A 40 7.27 -3.82 4.66
C TRP A 40 6.52 -3.45 5.92
N VAL A 41 6.77 -4.17 7.02
CA VAL A 41 6.09 -3.96 8.29
C VAL A 41 7.12 -3.77 9.40
N ASP A 42 6.97 -2.68 10.15
CA ASP A 42 7.72 -2.45 11.39
C ASP A 42 6.73 -2.60 12.54
N GLU A 43 6.68 -3.79 13.14
CA GLU A 43 5.71 -4.09 14.20
C GLU A 43 6.00 -3.28 15.46
N GLU A 44 7.27 -2.99 15.73
CA GLU A 44 7.66 -2.24 16.92
C GLU A 44 7.12 -0.80 16.86
N LYS A 45 7.26 -0.14 15.73
CA LYS A 45 6.86 1.26 15.55
C LYS A 45 5.46 1.44 14.97
N GLY A 46 4.81 0.35 14.60
CA GLY A 46 3.48 0.41 14.01
C GLY A 46 3.48 1.07 12.63
N LYS A 47 4.48 0.79 11.81
CA LYS A 47 4.59 1.35 10.47
C LYS A 47 4.42 0.28 9.41
N VAL A 48 3.75 0.64 8.33
CA VAL A 48 3.64 -0.20 7.13
C VAL A 48 3.99 0.65 5.92
N PHE A 49 4.79 0.10 5.03
CA PHE A 49 5.17 0.74 3.78
C PHE A 49 4.76 -0.17 2.62
N CYS A 50 4.10 0.40 1.61
CA CYS A 50 3.74 -0.35 0.41
C CYS A 50 4.34 0.32 -0.82
N LEU A 51 4.89 -0.48 -1.73
CA LEU A 51 5.39 -0.01 -3.01
C LEU A 51 4.36 -0.31 -4.07
N VAL A 52 3.91 0.70 -4.80
CA VAL A 52 2.80 0.58 -5.72
C VAL A 52 3.05 1.30 -7.05
N ASP A 53 2.74 0.63 -8.16
CA ASP A 53 2.60 1.26 -9.48
C ASP A 53 1.15 1.70 -9.63
N ALA A 54 0.92 2.98 -9.88
CA ALA A 54 -0.42 3.51 -10.06
C ALA A 54 -0.39 4.75 -10.96
N PRO A 55 -1.49 5.05 -11.67
CA PRO A 55 -1.54 6.25 -12.51
C PRO A 55 -1.43 7.54 -11.69
N ASP A 56 -1.94 7.52 -10.46
CA ASP A 56 -1.87 8.65 -9.54
C ASP A 56 -2.11 8.21 -8.10
N ARG A 57 -1.91 9.11 -7.15
CA ARG A 57 -2.07 8.84 -5.71
C ARG A 57 -3.49 8.45 -5.36
N GLU A 58 -4.46 9.14 -5.93
CA GLU A 58 -5.88 8.93 -5.64
C GLU A 58 -6.30 7.51 -6.04
N THR A 59 -5.86 7.02 -7.19
CA THR A 59 -6.20 5.69 -7.66
C THR A 59 -5.59 4.62 -6.77
N ALA A 60 -4.34 4.81 -6.33
CA ALA A 60 -3.70 3.90 -5.38
C ALA A 60 -4.47 3.84 -4.06
N SER A 61 -4.85 5.01 -3.53
CA SER A 61 -5.63 5.09 -2.29
C SER A 61 -7.01 4.44 -2.42
N ARG A 62 -7.61 4.54 -3.59
CA ARG A 62 -8.93 3.94 -3.87
C ARG A 62 -8.88 2.42 -3.74
N VAL A 63 -7.80 1.79 -4.20
CA VAL A 63 -7.62 0.34 -4.05
C VAL A 63 -7.62 -0.04 -2.57
N HIS A 64 -6.81 0.63 -1.75
CA HIS A 64 -6.75 0.38 -0.31
C HIS A 64 -8.11 0.61 0.35
N ARG A 65 -8.79 1.70 0.00
CA ARG A 65 -10.09 2.04 0.59
C ARG A 65 -11.13 0.97 0.29
N GLU A 66 -11.17 0.51 -0.94
CA GLU A 66 -12.14 -0.50 -1.35
C GLU A 66 -11.78 -1.89 -0.80
N ALA A 67 -10.51 -2.25 -0.77
CA ALA A 67 -10.05 -3.57 -0.36
C ALA A 67 -10.20 -3.81 1.15
N HIS A 68 -9.77 -2.86 1.97
CA HIS A 68 -9.71 -3.06 3.43
C HIS A 68 -9.90 -1.79 4.25
N GLY A 69 -9.98 -0.63 3.62
CA GLY A 69 -10.21 0.65 4.31
C GLY A 69 -9.00 1.29 4.96
N LEU A 70 -7.83 0.64 4.93
CA LEU A 70 -6.60 1.17 5.54
C LEU A 70 -5.87 2.05 4.54
N VAL A 71 -6.29 3.31 4.45
CA VAL A 71 -5.71 4.28 3.53
C VAL A 71 -4.39 4.81 4.10
N ALA A 72 -3.39 4.98 3.24
CA ALA A 72 -2.08 5.45 3.67
C ALA A 72 -2.14 6.86 4.22
N HIS A 73 -1.29 7.12 5.22
CA HIS A 73 -1.10 8.43 5.81
C HIS A 73 -0.42 9.38 4.80
N THR A 74 0.57 8.87 4.08
CA THR A 74 1.32 9.64 3.07
C THR A 74 1.70 8.75 1.90
N LEU A 75 1.67 9.30 0.70
CA LEU A 75 2.19 8.66 -0.50
C LEU A 75 3.29 9.53 -1.10
N TYR A 76 4.48 8.96 -1.25
CA TYR A 76 5.63 9.62 -1.87
C TYR A 76 5.81 9.09 -3.29
N GLU A 77 5.92 9.97 -4.26
CA GLU A 77 6.32 9.54 -5.60
C GLU A 77 7.82 9.29 -5.57
N VAL A 78 8.25 8.09 -5.96
CA VAL A 78 9.63 7.65 -5.78
C VAL A 78 10.20 7.09 -7.07
N SER A 79 11.53 7.08 -7.14
CA SER A 79 12.28 6.37 -8.17
C SER A 79 13.04 5.25 -7.48
N GLN A 80 12.99 4.06 -8.05
CA GLN A 80 13.69 2.92 -7.49
C GLN A 80 15.14 2.92 -7.93
N GLY A 81 16.06 2.90 -6.97
CA GLY A 81 17.47 2.70 -7.23
C GLY A 81 17.80 1.21 -7.38
N ALA A 82 19.00 0.91 -7.87
CA ALA A 82 19.46 -0.46 -8.06
C ALA A 82 19.76 -1.18 -6.74
#